data_0781e2f3ad4ee44ad5614d0b13e7775f
#
_entry.id   0781e2f3ad4ee44ad5614d0b13e7775f
#
_cell.length_a   1.000
_cell.length_b   1.000
_cell.length_c   1.000
_cell.angle_alpha   90.00
_cell.angle_beta   90.00
_cell.angle_gamma   90.00
#
_symmetry.space_group_name_H-M   'P 1'
#
loop_
_entity.id
_entity.type
_entity.pdbx_description
1 polymer ?
#
loop_
_entity_poly.entity_id
_entity_poly.type
_entity_poly.pdbx_seq_one_letter_code
_entity_poly.pdbx_strand_id
1 'polypeptide(L)'
;MTTVYQETSAEPPRRVPMNRRTTPQPQGARRAPQSLTTTAAVTGLIAFVLLIAVPFLPVNQVQSSLSWPQNGSLQAVNAPLISVSPQEVELEVPVAAVGEVRDGQTLILGTLPESSQDAHDRGLFITAPDGGLVVSAMNEIVFDLTPEEVTKLPDTAVLHVHQTDAATTVEIPGTSHSEELEDDYRAQFTGIYTELNPDSGQKLIDDGLRAEIDINSRFTSSPSILKLIAMIGGLIAAVIGLWALGRIDRIDGRRIPVISKEWRSFTPLDATVLLTLGFWHVFGANTSDDGFLLTMARVANESDYMANYYRWYGVPEAPFGSPFYDVLALLARVSTASM
;
A
#
# COMPACT_ATOMS: atom_id res chain seq x y z
N MET A 1 -89.60 26.66 -48.91
CA MET A 1 -88.31 26.38 -49.50
C MET A 1 -87.65 25.27 -48.68
N THR A 2 -87.75 24.05 -49.20
CA THR A 2 -87.34 22.84 -48.53
C THR A 2 -86.07 22.36 -49.22
N THR A 3 -84.94 22.45 -48.53
CA THR A 3 -83.66 22.02 -49.06
C THR A 3 -83.45 20.55 -48.70
N VAL A 4 -83.40 19.71 -49.73
CA VAL A 4 -83.13 18.26 -49.63
C VAL A 4 -81.60 18.07 -49.50
N TYR A 5 -81.15 17.48 -48.41
CA TYR A 5 -79.77 17.00 -48.29
C TYR A 5 -79.64 15.60 -48.90
N GLN A 6 -78.77 15.47 -49.89
CA GLN A 6 -78.39 14.21 -50.51
C GLN A 6 -77.33 13.58 -49.69
N GLU A 7 -77.58 12.44 -49.07
CA GLU A 7 -76.60 11.60 -48.34
C GLU A 7 -75.74 10.86 -49.37
N THR A 8 -74.52 11.23 -49.44
CA THR A 8 -73.48 10.50 -50.23
C THR A 8 -73.00 9.31 -49.40
N SER A 9 -73.41 8.13 -49.81
CA SER A 9 -72.97 6.86 -49.24
C SER A 9 -71.46 6.64 -49.51
N ALA A 10 -70.64 6.77 -48.49
CA ALA A 10 -69.18 6.47 -48.55
C ALA A 10 -68.94 4.95 -48.45
N GLU A 11 -68.38 4.40 -49.49
CA GLU A 11 -67.94 3.00 -49.56
C GLU A 11 -66.90 2.70 -48.49
N PRO A 12 -67.01 1.61 -47.71
CA PRO A 12 -66.03 1.31 -46.66
C PRO A 12 -64.70 0.93 -47.26
N PRO A 13 -63.58 1.35 -46.64
CA PRO A 13 -62.25 1.09 -47.17
C PRO A 13 -61.93 -0.41 -47.23
N ARG A 14 -61.55 -0.87 -48.43
CA ARG A 14 -61.03 -2.23 -48.66
C ARG A 14 -59.94 -2.57 -47.70
N ARG A 15 -60.14 -3.50 -46.79
CA ARG A 15 -59.13 -4.07 -45.95
C ARG A 15 -58.06 -4.78 -46.81
N VAL A 16 -56.85 -4.19 -46.89
CA VAL A 16 -55.68 -4.85 -47.46
C VAL A 16 -55.36 -6.05 -46.59
N PRO A 17 -55.24 -7.26 -47.11
CA PRO A 17 -54.87 -8.41 -46.31
C PRO A 17 -53.43 -8.20 -45.76
N MET A 18 -53.37 -8.04 -44.47
CA MET A 18 -52.08 -7.94 -43.74
C MET A 18 -51.36 -9.28 -43.94
N ASN A 19 -50.40 -9.27 -44.86
CA ASN A 19 -49.52 -10.42 -45.11
C ASN A 19 -48.82 -10.75 -43.81
N ARG A 20 -49.35 -11.70 -43.04
CA ARG A 20 -48.67 -12.25 -41.88
C ARG A 20 -47.36 -12.82 -42.40
N ARG A 21 -46.29 -12.04 -42.26
CA ARG A 21 -44.93 -12.59 -42.32
C ARG A 21 -44.92 -13.73 -41.32
N THR A 22 -45.02 -14.95 -41.82
CA THR A 22 -44.71 -16.15 -41.06
C THR A 22 -43.28 -15.98 -40.59
N THR A 23 -43.13 -15.65 -39.31
CA THR A 23 -41.83 -15.70 -38.62
C THR A 23 -41.32 -17.11 -38.88
N PRO A 24 -40.11 -17.27 -39.45
CA PRO A 24 -39.53 -18.58 -39.63
C PRO A 24 -39.49 -19.28 -38.27
N GLN A 25 -40.22 -20.37 -38.13
CA GLN A 25 -40.14 -21.19 -36.93
C GLN A 25 -38.71 -21.60 -36.79
N PRO A 26 -38.06 -21.36 -35.65
CA PRO A 26 -36.64 -21.74 -35.47
C PRO A 26 -36.53 -23.24 -35.67
N GLN A 27 -35.95 -23.64 -36.79
CA GLN A 27 -35.61 -25.01 -37.09
C GLN A 27 -34.80 -25.57 -35.92
N GLY A 28 -35.34 -26.58 -35.24
CA GLY A 28 -34.84 -27.33 -34.12
C GLY A 28 -33.57 -26.81 -33.49
N ALA A 29 -33.70 -26.06 -32.42
CA ALA A 29 -32.55 -25.59 -31.62
C ALA A 29 -31.73 -26.83 -31.26
N ARG A 30 -30.57 -26.97 -31.88
CA ARG A 30 -29.62 -28.04 -31.50
C ARG A 30 -29.26 -27.76 -30.05
N ARG A 31 -29.75 -28.61 -29.14
CA ARG A 31 -29.40 -28.51 -27.72
C ARG A 31 -27.88 -28.62 -27.59
N ALA A 32 -27.30 -27.71 -26.86
CA ALA A 32 -25.87 -27.73 -26.56
C ALA A 32 -25.49 -29.08 -25.93
N PRO A 33 -24.34 -29.67 -26.26
CA PRO A 33 -23.85 -30.87 -25.64
C PRO A 33 -23.82 -30.73 -24.11
N GLN A 34 -24.33 -31.75 -23.43
CA GLN A 34 -24.41 -31.74 -21.96
C GLN A 34 -23.04 -31.53 -21.30
N SER A 35 -21.97 -31.98 -21.95
CA SER A 35 -20.60 -31.73 -21.52
C SER A 35 -20.25 -30.26 -21.45
N LEU A 36 -20.63 -29.42 -22.44
CA LEU A 36 -20.35 -27.98 -22.44
C LEU A 36 -21.14 -27.28 -21.34
N THR A 37 -22.38 -27.67 -21.10
CA THR A 37 -23.21 -27.08 -20.03
C THR A 37 -22.63 -27.40 -18.66
N THR A 38 -22.19 -28.67 -18.46
CA THR A 38 -21.53 -29.08 -17.23
C THR A 38 -20.19 -28.34 -17.04
N THR A 39 -19.38 -28.24 -18.10
CA THR A 39 -18.12 -27.47 -18.03
C THR A 39 -18.38 -26.00 -17.62
N ALA A 40 -19.32 -25.33 -18.28
CA ALA A 40 -19.66 -23.93 -17.93
C ALA A 40 -20.13 -23.79 -16.48
N ALA A 41 -20.98 -24.69 -16.01
CA ALA A 41 -21.49 -24.64 -14.64
C ALA A 41 -20.39 -24.92 -13.60
N VAL A 42 -19.59 -25.96 -13.80
CA VAL A 42 -18.53 -26.34 -12.85
C VAL A 42 -17.43 -25.27 -12.81
N THR A 43 -16.93 -24.85 -13.98
CA THR A 43 -15.86 -23.82 -14.00
C THR A 43 -16.37 -22.47 -13.52
N GLY A 44 -17.63 -22.12 -13.80
CA GLY A 44 -18.26 -20.91 -13.25
C GLY A 44 -18.38 -20.95 -11.73
N LEU A 45 -18.77 -22.09 -11.16
CA LEU A 45 -18.82 -22.27 -9.71
C LEU A 45 -17.43 -22.21 -9.08
N ILE A 46 -16.45 -22.88 -9.67
CA ILE A 46 -15.06 -22.85 -9.21
C ILE A 46 -14.52 -21.40 -9.23
N ALA A 47 -14.72 -20.69 -10.34
CA ALA A 47 -14.31 -19.29 -10.46
C ALA A 47 -14.96 -18.41 -9.38
N PHE A 48 -16.26 -18.58 -9.16
CA PHE A 48 -17.00 -17.83 -8.15
C PHE A 48 -16.45 -18.09 -6.74
N VAL A 49 -16.26 -19.34 -6.36
CA VAL A 49 -15.76 -19.72 -5.03
C VAL A 49 -14.34 -19.21 -4.83
N LEU A 50 -13.45 -19.42 -5.80
CA LEU A 50 -12.06 -19.00 -5.69
C LEU A 50 -11.94 -17.47 -5.62
N LEU A 51 -12.65 -16.72 -6.47
CA LEU A 51 -12.56 -15.26 -6.50
C LEU A 51 -13.18 -14.61 -5.24
N ILE A 52 -14.28 -15.17 -4.72
CA ILE A 52 -14.85 -14.71 -3.44
C ILE A 52 -13.91 -15.02 -2.26
N ALA A 53 -13.17 -16.13 -2.32
CA ALA A 53 -12.24 -16.48 -1.26
C ALA A 53 -11.01 -15.54 -1.20
N VAL A 54 -10.62 -14.90 -2.32
CA VAL A 54 -9.40 -14.07 -2.40
C VAL A 54 -9.26 -13.04 -1.25
N PRO A 55 -10.28 -12.25 -0.87
CA PRO A 55 -10.15 -11.27 0.22
C PRO A 55 -9.84 -11.91 1.58
N PHE A 56 -10.28 -13.16 1.79
CA PHE A 56 -10.15 -13.86 3.07
C PHE A 56 -8.85 -14.69 3.16
N LEU A 57 -8.11 -14.81 2.07
CA LEU A 57 -6.87 -15.57 2.06
C LEU A 57 -5.70 -14.72 2.58
N PRO A 58 -4.75 -15.35 3.31
CA PRO A 58 -3.64 -14.65 3.93
C PRO A 58 -2.74 -13.97 2.91
N VAL A 59 -2.09 -12.90 3.33
CA VAL A 59 -1.03 -12.21 2.62
C VAL A 59 0.28 -12.42 3.36
N ASN A 60 1.41 -12.39 2.65
CA ASN A 60 2.72 -12.29 3.26
C ASN A 60 3.00 -10.81 3.48
N GLN A 61 3.14 -10.42 4.72
CA GLN A 61 3.63 -9.08 5.05
C GLN A 61 5.15 -9.12 5.01
N VAL A 62 5.75 -8.20 4.26
CA VAL A 62 7.20 -8.01 4.28
C VAL A 62 7.47 -7.04 5.42
N GLN A 63 8.07 -7.54 6.50
CA GLN A 63 8.52 -6.69 7.58
C GLN A 63 9.73 -5.90 7.09
N SER A 64 9.67 -4.58 7.21
CA SER A 64 10.81 -3.71 6.95
C SER A 64 11.44 -3.36 8.29
N SER A 65 12.74 -3.53 8.39
CA SER A 65 13.50 -3.15 9.58
C SER A 65 14.65 -2.23 9.20
N LEU A 66 15.04 -1.38 10.12
CA LEU A 66 16.28 -0.62 10.05
C LEU A 66 17.22 -1.11 11.14
N SER A 67 18.40 -1.54 10.76
CA SER A 67 19.49 -1.88 11.68
C SER A 67 20.59 -0.82 11.65
N TRP A 68 21.12 -0.48 12.80
CA TRP A 68 22.26 0.42 12.99
C TRP A 68 23.13 -0.10 14.13
N PRO A 69 24.47 0.08 14.10
CA PRO A 69 25.29 0.73 13.08
C PRO A 69 25.33 0.00 11.75
N GLN A 70 25.57 0.74 10.66
CA GLN A 70 25.67 0.17 9.32
C GLN A 70 27.13 0.13 8.85
N ASN A 71 27.53 -1.01 8.30
CA ASN A 71 28.89 -1.21 7.73
C ASN A 71 30.02 -0.85 8.70
N GLY A 72 29.83 -1.06 10.00
CA GLY A 72 30.83 -0.74 11.04
C GLY A 72 30.99 0.77 11.30
N SER A 73 30.07 1.60 10.86
CA SER A 73 30.12 3.06 11.00
C SER A 73 29.01 3.58 11.92
N LEU A 74 29.37 4.48 12.85
CA LEU A 74 28.44 5.25 13.69
C LEU A 74 27.82 6.44 12.96
N GLN A 75 27.87 6.47 11.63
CA GLN A 75 27.24 7.55 10.87
C GLN A 75 25.75 7.58 11.13
N ALA A 76 25.21 8.76 11.36
CA ALA A 76 23.76 8.96 11.48
C ALA A 76 23.06 8.46 10.20
N VAL A 77 21.96 7.76 10.39
CA VAL A 77 21.11 7.31 9.29
C VAL A 77 19.87 8.16 9.26
N ASN A 78 19.67 8.83 8.15
CA ASN A 78 18.46 9.62 7.91
C ASN A 78 17.49 8.79 7.05
N ALA A 79 16.31 8.51 7.59
CA ALA A 79 15.28 7.72 6.94
C ALA A 79 13.92 8.45 7.00
N PRO A 80 13.77 9.60 6.32
CA PRO A 80 12.62 10.50 6.47
C PRO A 80 11.31 9.91 5.92
N LEU A 81 11.38 8.77 5.24
CA LEU A 81 10.23 8.08 4.66
C LEU A 81 9.68 6.98 5.56
N ILE A 82 10.30 6.75 6.70
CA ILE A 82 9.85 5.76 7.67
C ILE A 82 8.67 6.34 8.45
N SER A 83 7.74 5.46 8.79
CA SER A 83 6.53 5.79 9.52
C SER A 83 6.80 6.54 10.82
N VAL A 84 5.89 7.38 11.20
CA VAL A 84 5.94 8.18 12.43
C VAL A 84 6.15 7.33 13.67
N SER A 85 5.47 6.19 13.77
CA SER A 85 5.64 5.25 14.88
C SER A 85 6.14 3.92 14.36
N PRO A 86 7.29 3.43 14.83
CA PRO A 86 7.74 2.08 14.53
C PRO A 86 6.78 1.04 15.14
N GLN A 87 6.86 -0.19 14.68
CA GLN A 87 6.12 -1.29 15.27
C GLN A 87 6.79 -1.76 16.56
N GLU A 88 8.10 -1.88 16.51
CA GLU A 88 8.95 -2.31 17.61
C GLU A 88 10.32 -1.60 17.52
N VAL A 89 10.90 -1.26 18.64
CA VAL A 89 12.23 -0.66 18.75
C VAL A 89 13.04 -1.46 19.76
N GLU A 90 14.15 -1.99 19.34
CA GLU A 90 15.17 -2.60 20.21
C GLU A 90 16.47 -1.81 20.11
N LEU A 91 16.96 -1.32 21.26
CA LEU A 91 18.23 -0.63 21.34
C LEU A 91 19.09 -1.32 22.40
N GLU A 92 20.31 -1.64 22.04
CA GLU A 92 21.35 -2.11 22.93
C GLU A 92 22.48 -1.08 22.93
N VAL A 93 22.73 -0.48 24.09
CA VAL A 93 23.73 0.58 24.23
C VAL A 93 24.71 0.22 25.33
N PRO A 94 25.96 -0.08 25.01
CA PRO A 94 26.98 -0.28 26.02
C PRO A 94 27.13 0.94 26.95
N VAL A 95 27.16 0.72 28.25
CA VAL A 95 27.35 1.82 29.22
C VAL A 95 28.62 2.59 28.96
N ALA A 96 29.64 1.92 28.40
CA ALA A 96 30.88 2.54 27.95
C ALA A 96 30.66 3.68 26.93
N ALA A 97 29.55 3.70 26.22
CA ALA A 97 29.19 4.77 25.28
C ALA A 97 29.07 6.15 25.95
N VAL A 98 28.76 6.19 27.26
CA VAL A 98 28.73 7.44 28.04
C VAL A 98 30.06 8.20 27.97
N GLY A 99 31.20 7.49 28.01
CA GLY A 99 32.53 8.10 27.91
C GLY A 99 32.99 8.40 26.49
N GLU A 100 32.22 7.99 25.48
CA GLU A 100 32.61 8.11 24.06
C GLU A 100 31.78 9.18 23.30
N VAL A 101 30.98 9.98 24.01
CA VAL A 101 30.28 11.14 23.45
C VAL A 101 31.29 12.25 23.19
N ARG A 102 31.16 12.97 22.11
CA ARG A 102 32.08 14.08 21.74
C ARG A 102 32.01 15.21 22.75
N ASP A 103 33.15 15.90 22.95
CA ASP A 103 33.25 17.00 23.90
C ASP A 103 32.15 18.04 23.73
N GLY A 104 31.46 18.33 24.81
CA GLY A 104 30.35 19.32 24.84
C GLY A 104 29.03 18.84 24.26
N GLN A 105 28.95 17.57 23.92
CA GLN A 105 27.73 16.93 23.44
C GLN A 105 27.21 15.91 24.49
N THR A 106 25.94 15.53 24.36
CA THR A 106 25.33 14.58 25.29
C THR A 106 24.61 13.42 24.61
N LEU A 107 24.34 13.50 23.30
CA LEU A 107 23.50 12.54 22.61
C LEU A 107 24.27 11.25 22.31
N ILE A 108 23.90 10.15 22.95
CA ILE A 108 24.35 8.81 22.57
C ILE A 108 23.57 8.32 21.35
N LEU A 109 22.22 8.35 21.43
CA LEU A 109 21.33 7.91 20.37
C LEU A 109 20.01 8.65 20.45
N GLY A 110 19.50 9.11 19.29
CA GLY A 110 18.19 9.70 19.17
C GLY A 110 17.45 9.22 17.91
N THR A 111 16.14 9.16 17.99
CA THR A 111 15.27 8.77 16.85
C THR A 111 14.87 9.95 15.98
N LEU A 112 15.10 11.16 16.46
CA LEU A 112 14.89 12.44 15.77
C LEU A 112 16.14 13.29 15.90
N PRO A 113 16.41 14.22 14.96
CA PRO A 113 17.42 15.27 15.18
C PRO A 113 16.99 16.15 16.37
N GLU A 114 17.88 16.38 17.34
CA GLU A 114 17.59 17.27 18.48
C GLU A 114 17.17 18.68 18.05
N SER A 115 17.68 19.13 16.91
CA SER A 115 17.35 20.46 16.34
C SER A 115 15.95 20.54 15.72
N SER A 116 15.23 19.42 15.59
CA SER A 116 13.88 19.46 15.04
C SER A 116 12.89 20.02 16.05
N GLN A 117 11.85 20.69 15.54
CA GLN A 117 10.79 21.23 16.38
C GLN A 117 10.10 20.10 17.15
N ASP A 118 9.89 20.29 18.44
CA ASP A 118 9.22 19.35 19.35
C ASP A 118 9.88 17.94 19.34
N ALA A 119 11.20 17.86 19.12
CA ALA A 119 11.92 16.58 19.05
C ALA A 119 11.75 15.75 20.32
N HIS A 120 11.92 16.37 21.49
CA HIS A 120 11.80 15.69 22.77
C HIS A 120 10.37 15.24 23.07
N ASP A 121 9.37 15.98 22.64
CA ASP A 121 7.96 15.62 22.83
C ASP A 121 7.53 14.40 22.00
N ARG A 122 8.35 14.00 21.01
CA ARG A 122 7.98 12.96 20.04
C ARG A 122 9.01 11.87 19.86
N GLY A 123 10.26 12.13 20.22
CA GLY A 123 11.39 11.23 20.02
C GLY A 123 11.73 10.35 21.23
N LEU A 124 12.61 9.39 20.98
CA LEU A 124 13.32 8.69 22.03
C LEU A 124 14.78 9.14 21.99
N PHE A 125 15.33 9.46 23.15
CA PHE A 125 16.69 9.95 23.31
C PHE A 125 17.39 9.21 24.43
N ILE A 126 18.60 8.77 24.16
CA ILE A 126 19.53 8.24 25.14
C ILE A 126 20.67 9.24 25.22
N THR A 127 20.84 9.86 26.37
CA THR A 127 21.79 10.96 26.58
C THR A 127 22.70 10.69 27.76
N ALA A 128 23.89 11.31 27.76
CA ALA A 128 24.91 11.21 28.81
C ALA A 128 25.18 12.59 29.45
N PRO A 129 24.22 13.20 30.17
CA PRO A 129 24.45 14.49 30.81
C PRO A 129 25.46 14.33 31.97
N ASP A 130 26.53 15.13 31.92
CA ASP A 130 27.57 15.16 32.95
C ASP A 130 28.18 13.78 33.35
N GLY A 131 28.09 12.79 32.43
CA GLY A 131 28.56 11.42 32.68
C GLY A 131 27.52 10.51 33.33
N GLY A 132 26.31 10.94 33.49
CA GLY A 132 25.14 10.11 33.80
C GLY A 132 24.61 9.36 32.55
N LEU A 133 23.46 8.70 32.69
CA LEU A 133 22.80 8.02 31.58
C LEU A 133 21.29 8.18 31.72
N VAL A 134 20.70 8.88 30.76
CA VAL A 134 19.25 9.19 30.78
C VAL A 134 18.60 8.66 29.52
N VAL A 135 17.46 7.98 29.69
CA VAL A 135 16.58 7.58 28.60
C VAL A 135 15.26 8.35 28.73
N SER A 136 14.90 9.06 27.69
CA SER A 136 13.62 9.76 27.60
C SER A 136 12.84 9.32 26.36
N ALA A 137 11.55 9.13 26.52
CA ALA A 137 10.62 8.79 25.45
C ALA A 137 9.43 9.75 25.51
N MET A 138 9.16 10.48 24.41
CA MET A 138 8.04 11.41 24.31
C MET A 138 7.94 12.38 25.51
N ASN A 139 9.07 13.00 25.84
CA ASN A 139 9.25 13.94 26.97
C ASN A 139 9.12 13.33 28.40
N GLU A 140 8.91 12.02 28.51
CA GLU A 140 8.92 11.31 29.79
C GLU A 140 10.32 10.71 30.03
N ILE A 141 10.88 10.92 31.23
CA ILE A 141 12.12 10.27 31.64
C ILE A 141 11.76 8.85 32.10
N VAL A 142 12.15 7.87 31.30
CA VAL A 142 11.90 6.46 31.60
C VAL A 142 12.96 5.88 32.50
N PHE A 143 14.22 6.36 32.36
CA PHE A 143 15.35 5.80 33.07
C PHE A 143 16.39 6.89 33.32
N ASP A 144 16.96 6.93 34.52
CA ASP A 144 17.95 7.93 34.90
C ASP A 144 18.99 7.30 35.87
N LEU A 145 20.27 7.34 35.46
CA LEU A 145 21.36 6.97 36.29
C LEU A 145 22.35 8.15 36.51
N THR A 146 22.67 8.38 37.75
CA THR A 146 23.69 9.36 38.12
C THR A 146 25.08 8.92 37.66
N PRO A 147 26.06 9.85 37.52
CA PRO A 147 27.44 9.50 37.18
C PRO A 147 28.09 8.49 38.15
N GLU A 148 27.70 8.55 39.43
CA GLU A 148 28.20 7.64 40.45
C GLU A 148 27.63 6.23 40.28
N GLU A 149 26.42 6.08 39.83
CA GLU A 149 25.78 4.78 39.52
C GLU A 149 26.38 4.20 38.25
N VAL A 150 26.55 5.00 37.19
CA VAL A 150 27.18 4.59 35.93
C VAL A 150 28.60 4.04 36.23
N THR A 151 29.39 4.72 37.07
CA THR A 151 30.78 4.30 37.43
C THR A 151 30.82 2.96 38.20
N LYS A 152 29.74 2.56 38.86
CA LYS A 152 29.64 1.28 39.58
C LYS A 152 29.28 0.09 38.71
N LEU A 153 28.76 0.37 37.48
CA LEU A 153 28.39 -0.68 36.55
C LEU A 153 29.63 -1.37 35.97
N PRO A 154 29.53 -2.66 35.64
CA PRO A 154 30.59 -3.34 34.90
C PRO A 154 30.86 -2.69 33.54
N ASP A 155 32.13 -2.68 33.09
CA ASP A 155 32.46 -2.17 31.73
C ASP A 155 31.74 -2.89 30.59
N THR A 156 31.24 -4.09 30.85
CA THR A 156 30.47 -4.92 29.91
C THR A 156 28.95 -4.73 30.03
N ALA A 157 28.52 -3.78 30.87
CA ALA A 157 27.09 -3.52 31.01
C ALA A 157 26.50 -2.91 29.73
N VAL A 158 25.36 -3.42 29.33
CA VAL A 158 24.59 -2.93 28.16
C VAL A 158 23.20 -2.52 28.62
N LEU A 159 22.84 -1.31 28.30
CA LEU A 159 21.47 -0.81 28.45
C LEU A 159 20.62 -1.40 27.32
N HIS A 160 19.51 -2.03 27.67
CA HIS A 160 18.49 -2.51 26.74
C HIS A 160 17.28 -1.59 26.82
N VAL A 161 16.84 -1.10 25.68
CA VAL A 161 15.58 -0.35 25.52
C VAL A 161 14.70 -1.08 24.54
N HIS A 162 13.51 -1.45 24.99
CA HIS A 162 12.54 -2.14 24.16
C HIS A 162 11.21 -1.38 24.20
N GLN A 163 10.73 -0.96 23.01
CA GLN A 163 9.44 -0.25 22.87
C GLN A 163 8.49 -1.06 22.00
N THR A 164 7.30 -1.25 22.50
CA THR A 164 6.14 -1.82 21.78
C THR A 164 4.92 -0.92 21.94
N ASP A 165 3.79 -1.31 21.35
CA ASP A 165 2.51 -0.62 21.56
C ASP A 165 1.91 -0.84 22.96
N ALA A 166 2.50 -1.70 23.77
CA ALA A 166 2.06 -2.00 25.13
C ALA A 166 2.89 -1.30 26.22
N ALA A 167 4.21 -1.19 26.01
CA ALA A 167 5.12 -0.64 27.00
C ALA A 167 6.46 -0.24 26.40
N THR A 168 7.18 0.65 27.13
CA THR A 168 8.59 0.92 26.97
C THR A 168 9.34 0.39 28.17
N THR A 169 10.20 -0.60 27.97
CA THR A 169 11.03 -1.20 28.99
C THR A 169 12.48 -0.76 28.82
N VAL A 170 13.12 -0.35 29.91
CA VAL A 170 14.53 0.03 29.93
C VAL A 170 15.20 -0.73 31.06
N GLU A 171 16.21 -1.53 30.75
CA GLU A 171 16.89 -2.34 31.75
C GLU A 171 18.39 -2.50 31.48
N ILE A 172 19.14 -2.75 32.52
CA ILE A 172 20.55 -3.22 32.43
C ILE A 172 20.59 -4.66 32.98
N PRO A 173 20.64 -5.66 32.09
CA PRO A 173 20.58 -7.07 32.49
C PRO A 173 21.66 -7.45 33.53
N GLY A 174 21.24 -8.21 34.53
CA GLY A 174 22.14 -8.63 35.61
C GLY A 174 22.32 -7.60 36.72
N THR A 175 21.61 -6.49 36.69
CA THR A 175 21.56 -5.47 37.72
C THR A 175 20.13 -5.29 38.26
N SER A 176 19.95 -4.38 39.23
CA SER A 176 18.62 -4.03 39.74
C SER A 176 18.00 -2.84 38.99
N HIS A 177 18.67 -2.36 37.95
CA HIS A 177 18.21 -1.21 37.17
C HIS A 177 17.28 -1.70 36.05
N SER A 178 15.98 -1.61 36.28
CA SER A 178 14.92 -1.94 35.32
C SER A 178 13.72 -1.06 35.59
N GLU A 179 13.26 -0.37 34.58
CA GLU A 179 12.09 0.51 34.62
C GLU A 179 11.17 0.18 33.44
N GLU A 180 9.88 0.32 33.66
CA GLU A 180 8.86 0.09 32.64
C GLU A 180 7.84 1.23 32.66
N LEU A 181 7.58 1.77 31.48
CA LEU A 181 6.53 2.75 31.26
C LEU A 181 5.41 2.07 30.46
N GLU A 182 4.28 1.85 31.14
CA GLU A 182 3.08 1.27 30.52
C GLU A 182 2.46 2.25 29.50
N ASP A 183 1.67 1.76 28.57
CA ASP A 183 1.08 2.45 27.43
C ASP A 183 1.99 2.65 26.21
N ASP A 184 1.39 3.14 25.11
CA ASP A 184 2.07 3.33 23.82
C ASP A 184 2.93 4.61 23.80
N TYR A 185 4.18 4.47 24.24
CA TYR A 185 5.21 5.51 24.16
C TYR A 185 6.19 5.29 22.99
N ARG A 186 5.76 4.60 21.94
CA ARG A 186 6.62 4.42 20.75
C ARG A 186 6.95 5.76 20.14
N ALA A 187 8.22 6.09 20.19
CA ALA A 187 8.73 7.34 19.72
C ALA A 187 8.64 7.49 18.21
N GLN A 188 8.46 8.71 17.75
CA GLN A 188 8.58 9.03 16.33
C GLN A 188 9.98 8.72 15.84
N PHE A 189 10.07 8.16 14.63
CA PHE A 189 11.32 7.75 14.04
C PHE A 189 11.51 8.37 12.65
N THR A 190 12.61 9.11 12.46
CA THR A 190 13.01 9.64 11.15
C THR A 190 14.43 9.24 10.78
N GLY A 191 15.10 8.52 11.65
CA GLY A 191 16.48 8.06 11.49
C GLY A 191 17.12 7.72 12.83
N ILE A 192 18.40 7.44 12.80
CA ILE A 192 19.24 7.30 14.01
C ILE A 192 20.29 8.39 13.98
N TYR A 193 20.31 9.17 15.05
CA TYR A 193 21.19 10.31 15.22
C TYR A 193 22.08 10.07 16.43
N THR A 194 23.34 10.39 16.33
CA THR A 194 24.33 10.18 17.39
C THR A 194 25.42 11.24 17.36
N GLU A 195 25.94 11.55 18.52
CA GLU A 195 27.11 12.41 18.74
C GLU A 195 28.29 11.64 19.32
N LEU A 196 28.24 10.32 19.25
CA LEU A 196 29.37 9.45 19.61
C LEU A 196 30.58 9.75 18.72
N ASN A 197 31.76 9.54 19.28
CA ASN A 197 33.00 9.67 18.55
C ASN A 197 33.11 8.56 17.49
N PRO A 198 33.26 8.89 16.20
CA PRO A 198 33.35 7.90 15.13
C PRO A 198 34.57 6.93 15.33
N ASP A 199 35.63 7.40 15.98
CA ASP A 199 36.83 6.59 16.21
C ASP A 199 36.60 5.42 17.19
N SER A 200 35.60 5.56 18.08
CA SER A 200 35.20 4.52 19.03
C SER A 200 34.22 3.52 18.42
N GLY A 201 33.80 3.71 17.17
CA GLY A 201 32.72 2.97 16.54
C GLY A 201 32.89 1.47 16.59
N GLN A 202 34.03 0.95 16.16
CA GLN A 202 34.25 -0.49 16.12
C GLN A 202 34.22 -1.11 17.52
N LYS A 203 34.83 -0.43 18.51
CA LYS A 203 34.81 -0.88 19.90
C LYS A 203 33.41 -0.97 20.46
N LEU A 204 32.61 0.08 20.28
CA LEU A 204 31.20 0.12 20.76
C LEU A 204 30.34 -0.95 20.09
N ILE A 205 30.56 -1.22 18.80
CA ILE A 205 29.86 -2.29 18.07
C ILE A 205 30.28 -3.67 18.65
N ASP A 206 31.57 -3.88 18.89
CA ASP A 206 32.05 -5.12 19.47
C ASP A 206 31.54 -5.30 20.91
N ASP A 207 31.32 -4.21 21.64
CA ASP A 207 30.74 -4.17 22.99
C ASP A 207 29.18 -4.29 22.98
N GLY A 208 28.56 -4.40 21.82
CA GLY A 208 27.12 -4.69 21.67
C GLY A 208 26.25 -3.49 21.28
N LEU A 209 26.83 -2.36 20.81
CA LEU A 209 26.01 -1.24 20.33
C LEU A 209 25.18 -1.64 19.11
N ARG A 210 23.88 -1.65 19.28
CA ARG A 210 22.94 -2.05 18.23
C ARG A 210 21.61 -1.32 18.39
N ALA A 211 21.03 -0.99 17.28
CA ALA A 211 19.63 -0.55 17.19
C ALA A 211 18.94 -1.31 16.08
N GLU A 212 17.80 -1.88 16.39
CA GLU A 212 16.93 -2.54 15.44
C GLU A 212 15.51 -1.97 15.58
N ILE A 213 14.98 -1.52 14.47
CA ILE A 213 13.70 -0.83 14.45
C ILE A 213 12.84 -1.48 13.39
N ASP A 214 11.79 -2.14 13.84
CA ASP A 214 10.79 -2.73 12.98
C ASP A 214 9.75 -1.69 12.57
N ILE A 215 9.60 -1.54 11.25
CA ILE A 215 8.72 -0.54 10.68
C ILE A 215 7.39 -1.19 10.34
N ASN A 216 6.31 -0.48 10.57
CA ASN A 216 5.00 -0.93 10.17
C ASN A 216 4.90 -1.04 8.64
N SER A 217 5.12 -2.25 8.14
CA SER A 217 5.11 -2.59 6.71
C SER A 217 3.75 -3.11 6.22
N ARG A 218 2.64 -2.75 6.92
CA ARG A 218 1.28 -3.19 6.52
C ARG A 218 0.94 -2.87 5.06
N PHE A 219 1.72 -2.03 4.43
CA PHE A 219 1.57 -1.61 3.05
C PHE A 219 2.43 -2.40 2.06
N THR A 220 3.39 -3.16 2.53
CA THR A 220 4.21 -4.06 1.73
C THR A 220 3.72 -5.49 1.92
N SER A 221 2.60 -5.81 1.31
CA SER A 221 2.09 -7.17 1.35
C SER A 221 2.14 -7.81 -0.03
N SER A 222 2.59 -9.05 -0.09
CA SER A 222 2.49 -9.89 -1.27
C SER A 222 1.43 -10.98 -1.07
N PRO A 223 0.75 -11.42 -2.13
CA PRO A 223 -0.19 -12.52 -1.99
C PRO A 223 0.54 -13.79 -1.56
N SER A 224 0.01 -14.50 -0.57
CA SER A 224 0.49 -15.85 -0.26
C SER A 224 0.34 -16.78 -1.47
N ILE A 225 1.07 -17.87 -1.49
CA ILE A 225 0.97 -18.88 -2.55
C ILE A 225 -0.48 -19.36 -2.72
N LEU A 226 -1.20 -19.56 -1.62
CA LEU A 226 -2.61 -19.96 -1.66
C LEU A 226 -3.50 -18.90 -2.30
N LYS A 227 -3.28 -17.63 -1.96
CA LYS A 227 -3.99 -16.50 -2.54
C LYS A 227 -3.68 -16.36 -4.04
N LEU A 228 -2.43 -16.53 -4.42
CA LEU A 228 -2.01 -16.49 -5.82
C LEU A 228 -2.66 -17.63 -6.64
N ILE A 229 -2.70 -18.85 -6.10
CA ILE A 229 -3.39 -19.98 -6.72
C ILE A 229 -4.89 -19.68 -6.88
N ALA A 230 -5.53 -19.10 -5.87
CA ALA A 230 -6.94 -18.75 -5.95
C ALA A 230 -7.21 -17.67 -7.01
N MET A 231 -6.36 -16.66 -7.10
CA MET A 231 -6.47 -15.59 -8.11
C MET A 231 -6.30 -16.13 -9.53
N ILE A 232 -5.20 -16.85 -9.78
CA ILE A 232 -4.89 -17.39 -11.11
C ILE A 232 -5.88 -18.49 -11.47
N GLY A 233 -6.14 -19.42 -10.55
CA GLY A 233 -7.09 -20.53 -10.77
C GLY A 233 -8.52 -20.01 -11.01
N GLY A 234 -8.95 -19.01 -10.25
CA GLY A 234 -10.24 -18.35 -10.44
C GLY A 234 -10.35 -17.69 -11.81
N LEU A 235 -9.31 -16.97 -12.23
CA LEU A 235 -9.26 -16.33 -13.55
C LEU A 235 -9.30 -17.37 -14.68
N ILE A 236 -8.50 -18.42 -14.61
CA ILE A 236 -8.50 -19.51 -15.61
C ILE A 236 -9.87 -20.17 -15.68
N ALA A 237 -10.46 -20.50 -14.53
CA ALA A 237 -11.79 -21.11 -14.48
C ALA A 237 -12.86 -20.18 -15.07
N ALA A 238 -12.80 -18.87 -14.81
CA ALA A 238 -13.69 -17.89 -15.41
C ALA A 238 -13.56 -17.84 -16.94
N VAL A 239 -12.33 -17.81 -17.46
CA VAL A 239 -12.07 -17.82 -18.90
C VAL A 239 -12.62 -19.10 -19.56
N ILE A 240 -12.40 -20.25 -18.96
CA ILE A 240 -12.93 -21.53 -19.48
C ILE A 240 -14.47 -21.52 -19.44
N GLY A 241 -15.07 -21.04 -18.35
CA GLY A 241 -16.52 -20.91 -18.21
C GLY A 241 -17.13 -19.99 -19.28
N LEU A 242 -16.55 -18.81 -19.48
CA LEU A 242 -16.97 -17.87 -20.52
C LEU A 242 -16.79 -18.44 -21.93
N TRP A 243 -15.70 -19.17 -22.17
CA TRP A 243 -15.49 -19.85 -23.45
C TRP A 243 -16.57 -20.92 -23.69
N ALA A 244 -16.89 -21.74 -22.69
CA ALA A 244 -17.93 -22.77 -22.78
C ALA A 244 -19.29 -22.14 -23.03
N LEU A 245 -19.66 -21.07 -22.32
CA LEU A 245 -20.89 -20.29 -22.55
C LEU A 245 -20.94 -19.73 -23.98
N GLY A 246 -19.87 -19.13 -24.45
CA GLY A 246 -19.80 -18.62 -25.81
C GLY A 246 -19.93 -19.71 -26.89
N ARG A 247 -19.52 -20.95 -26.59
CA ARG A 247 -19.77 -22.11 -27.47
C ARG A 247 -21.24 -22.52 -27.44
N ILE A 248 -21.89 -22.54 -26.28
CA ILE A 248 -23.32 -22.82 -26.12
C ILE A 248 -24.14 -21.80 -26.90
N ASP A 249 -23.89 -20.51 -26.72
CA ASP A 249 -24.59 -19.44 -27.43
C ASP A 249 -24.45 -19.55 -28.96
N ARG A 250 -23.29 -20.03 -29.44
CA ARG A 250 -23.10 -20.27 -30.89
C ARG A 250 -23.95 -21.44 -31.39
N ILE A 251 -24.12 -22.48 -30.59
CA ILE A 251 -24.92 -23.68 -30.95
C ILE A 251 -26.41 -23.32 -30.92
N ASP A 252 -26.83 -22.58 -29.91
CA ASP A 252 -28.22 -22.11 -29.72
C ASP A 252 -28.62 -20.99 -30.68
N GLY A 253 -27.71 -20.51 -31.53
CA GLY A 253 -27.95 -19.42 -32.47
C GLY A 253 -28.10 -18.03 -31.82
N ARG A 254 -27.84 -17.92 -30.52
CA ARG A 254 -27.95 -16.68 -29.73
C ARG A 254 -26.63 -15.87 -29.75
N ARG A 255 -26.12 -15.58 -30.93
CA ARG A 255 -24.97 -14.70 -31.03
C ARG A 255 -25.36 -13.26 -30.68
N ILE A 256 -25.21 -12.88 -29.44
CA ILE A 256 -25.17 -11.48 -29.04
C ILE A 256 -23.68 -11.07 -29.13
N PRO A 257 -23.28 -10.19 -30.05
CA PRO A 257 -21.91 -9.69 -30.08
C PRO A 257 -21.67 -8.92 -28.77
N VAL A 258 -20.61 -9.24 -28.05
CA VAL A 258 -20.21 -8.58 -26.80
C VAL A 258 -20.10 -7.05 -27.00
N ILE A 259 -19.71 -6.65 -28.20
CA ILE A 259 -19.69 -5.24 -28.62
C ILE A 259 -20.61 -5.12 -29.85
N SER A 260 -21.69 -4.39 -29.71
CA SER A 260 -22.61 -4.15 -30.83
C SER A 260 -21.90 -3.43 -31.98
N LYS A 261 -22.41 -3.56 -33.19
CA LYS A 261 -21.87 -2.84 -34.35
C LYS A 261 -21.90 -1.33 -34.15
N GLU A 262 -22.91 -0.84 -33.42
CA GLU A 262 -23.07 0.56 -33.07
C GLU A 262 -21.96 1.10 -32.18
N TRP A 263 -21.49 0.30 -31.25
CA TRP A 263 -20.33 0.64 -30.38
C TRP A 263 -18.99 0.64 -31.11
N ARG A 264 -18.93 0.04 -32.30
CA ARG A 264 -17.71 0.02 -33.14
C ARG A 264 -17.73 1.08 -34.23
N SER A 265 -18.83 1.79 -34.40
CA SER A 265 -18.92 2.87 -35.36
C SER A 265 -18.48 4.18 -34.70
N PHE A 266 -17.41 4.74 -35.25
CA PHE A 266 -16.93 6.06 -34.82
C PHE A 266 -17.97 7.12 -35.25
N THR A 267 -18.48 7.85 -34.28
CA THR A 267 -19.48 8.87 -34.51
C THR A 267 -18.92 10.29 -34.41
N PRO A 268 -19.56 11.32 -34.94
CA PRO A 268 -19.15 12.69 -34.70
C PRO A 268 -19.08 13.08 -33.22
N LEU A 269 -19.89 12.44 -32.37
CA LEU A 269 -19.85 12.63 -30.93
C LEU A 269 -18.53 12.10 -30.34
N ASP A 270 -18.07 10.92 -30.78
CA ASP A 270 -16.79 10.36 -30.34
C ASP A 270 -15.62 11.27 -30.76
N ALA A 271 -15.69 11.83 -31.96
CA ALA A 271 -14.72 12.82 -32.43
C ALA A 271 -14.72 14.07 -31.52
N THR A 272 -15.90 14.57 -31.18
CA THR A 272 -16.01 15.74 -30.29
C THR A 272 -15.44 15.45 -28.91
N VAL A 273 -15.76 14.30 -28.33
CA VAL A 273 -15.22 13.89 -27.02
C VAL A 273 -13.70 13.78 -27.08
N LEU A 274 -13.14 13.10 -28.08
CA LEU A 274 -11.70 12.95 -28.21
C LEU A 274 -10.99 14.30 -28.46
N LEU A 275 -11.55 15.17 -29.25
CA LEU A 275 -11.03 16.52 -29.46
C LEU A 275 -11.07 17.36 -28.17
N THR A 276 -12.14 17.28 -27.41
CA THR A 276 -12.28 17.99 -26.14
C THR A 276 -11.28 17.47 -25.12
N LEU A 277 -11.13 16.15 -25.01
CA LEU A 277 -10.14 15.54 -24.11
C LEU A 277 -8.70 15.86 -24.55
N GLY A 278 -8.43 15.80 -25.86
CA GLY A 278 -7.13 16.18 -26.40
C GLY A 278 -6.80 17.65 -26.17
N PHE A 279 -7.77 18.54 -26.36
CA PHE A 279 -7.62 19.96 -26.05
C PHE A 279 -7.36 20.16 -24.55
N TRP A 280 -8.14 19.51 -23.67
CA TRP A 280 -7.96 19.59 -22.23
C TRP A 280 -6.58 19.05 -21.82
N HIS A 281 -6.12 17.97 -22.43
CA HIS A 281 -4.80 17.41 -22.16
C HIS A 281 -3.66 18.41 -22.45
N VAL A 282 -3.81 19.24 -23.48
CA VAL A 282 -2.75 20.20 -23.88
C VAL A 282 -2.86 21.52 -23.11
N PHE A 283 -4.10 21.98 -22.85
CA PHE A 283 -4.37 23.30 -22.29
C PHE A 283 -4.95 23.26 -20.87
N GLY A 284 -5.29 22.09 -20.38
CA GLY A 284 -5.81 21.92 -19.03
C GLY A 284 -4.77 22.29 -17.97
N ALA A 285 -5.23 22.92 -16.89
CA ALA A 285 -4.35 23.21 -15.77
C ALA A 285 -3.97 21.90 -15.07
N ASN A 286 -2.67 21.69 -14.89
CA ASN A 286 -2.17 20.64 -14.03
C ASN A 286 -2.30 21.06 -12.57
N THR A 287 -2.76 20.15 -11.73
CA THR A 287 -2.78 20.36 -10.28
C THR A 287 -1.49 19.86 -9.64
N SER A 288 -1.21 20.28 -8.42
CA SER A 288 -0.09 19.72 -7.64
C SER A 288 -0.23 18.21 -7.43
N ASP A 289 -1.46 17.72 -7.41
CA ASP A 289 -1.76 16.30 -7.26
C ASP A 289 -1.35 15.47 -8.49
N ASP A 290 -1.41 16.05 -9.69
CA ASP A 290 -0.99 15.36 -10.92
C ASP A 290 0.52 15.04 -10.90
N GLY A 291 1.34 16.02 -10.48
CA GLY A 291 2.78 15.82 -10.32
C GLY A 291 3.11 14.77 -9.24
N PHE A 292 2.35 14.77 -8.16
CA PHE A 292 2.47 13.80 -7.10
C PHE A 292 2.14 12.37 -7.57
N LEU A 293 1.01 12.17 -8.23
CA LEU A 293 0.60 10.87 -8.78
C LEU A 293 1.60 10.34 -9.80
N LEU A 294 2.13 11.21 -10.66
CA LEU A 294 3.13 10.82 -11.63
C LEU A 294 4.46 10.43 -10.96
N THR A 295 4.86 11.14 -9.91
CA THR A 295 6.05 10.81 -9.13
C THR A 295 5.91 9.44 -8.49
N MET A 296 4.76 9.14 -7.87
CA MET A 296 4.49 7.81 -7.32
C MET A 296 4.55 6.71 -8.39
N ALA A 297 3.95 6.96 -9.55
CA ALA A 297 3.97 6.00 -10.65
C ALA A 297 5.40 5.70 -11.15
N ARG A 298 6.28 6.69 -11.14
CA ARG A 298 7.69 6.52 -11.50
C ARG A 298 8.47 5.78 -10.44
N VAL A 299 8.29 6.15 -9.17
CA VAL A 299 8.95 5.50 -8.03
C VAL A 299 8.51 4.05 -7.86
N ALA A 300 7.30 3.69 -8.26
CA ALA A 300 6.82 2.31 -8.24
C ALA A 300 7.72 1.33 -9.02
N ASN A 301 8.48 1.82 -9.99
CA ASN A 301 9.43 0.98 -10.74
C ASN A 301 10.68 0.63 -9.93
N GLU A 302 11.04 1.45 -8.96
CA GLU A 302 12.22 1.27 -8.10
C GLU A 302 11.85 0.53 -6.80
N SER A 303 10.63 0.76 -6.30
CA SER A 303 10.15 0.22 -5.03
C SER A 303 9.27 -1.02 -5.15
N ASP A 304 9.00 -1.50 -6.38
CA ASP A 304 8.13 -2.63 -6.69
C ASP A 304 6.65 -2.46 -6.25
N TYR A 305 6.27 -1.32 -5.69
CA TYR A 305 4.90 -1.05 -5.27
C TYR A 305 4.59 0.46 -5.28
N MET A 306 3.31 0.77 -5.44
CA MET A 306 2.79 2.14 -5.33
C MET A 306 2.47 2.45 -3.87
N ALA A 307 3.32 3.18 -3.19
CA ALA A 307 3.09 3.60 -1.82
C ALA A 307 3.02 5.12 -1.71
N ASN A 308 2.01 5.61 -1.02
CA ASN A 308 1.76 7.02 -0.81
C ASN A 308 2.49 7.54 0.43
N TYR A 309 3.81 7.32 0.52
CA TYR A 309 4.60 7.75 1.69
C TYR A 309 4.88 9.24 1.74
N TYR A 310 4.71 9.94 0.61
CA TYR A 310 5.26 11.28 0.47
C TYR A 310 4.27 12.40 0.74
N ARG A 311 2.98 12.10 0.75
CA ARG A 311 1.97 13.16 0.85
C ARG A 311 1.88 13.76 2.23
N TRP A 312 2.05 12.94 3.24
CA TRP A 312 1.99 13.36 4.64
C TRP A 312 3.18 12.74 5.36
N TYR A 313 4.16 13.52 5.68
CA TYR A 313 5.30 13.08 6.46
C TYR A 313 4.81 12.34 7.70
N GLY A 314 5.05 11.02 7.71
CA GLY A 314 4.84 10.20 8.85
C GLY A 314 3.41 9.77 9.16
N VAL A 315 2.42 10.07 8.35
CA VAL A 315 1.11 9.43 8.45
C VAL A 315 1.04 8.31 7.42
N PRO A 316 0.89 7.04 7.81
CA PRO A 316 0.63 5.96 6.88
C PRO A 316 -0.73 6.21 6.22
N GLU A 317 -0.74 6.91 5.11
CA GLU A 317 -1.90 6.86 4.25
C GLU A 317 -2.01 5.43 3.72
N ALA A 318 -3.18 4.85 3.93
CA ALA A 318 -3.47 3.56 3.37
C ALA A 318 -3.14 3.58 1.87
N PRO A 319 -2.24 2.73 1.40
CA PRO A 319 -2.00 2.56 -0.01
C PRO A 319 -3.20 1.80 -0.56
N PHE A 320 -4.27 2.50 -0.78
CA PHE A 320 -5.30 1.96 -1.62
C PHE A 320 -4.70 1.91 -3.01
N GLY A 321 -4.03 0.78 -3.33
CA GLY A 321 -3.68 0.42 -4.67
C GLY A 321 -4.94 0.38 -5.50
N SER A 322 -5.37 1.51 -5.99
CA SER A 322 -6.37 1.53 -7.04
C SER A 322 -5.71 0.88 -8.25
N PRO A 323 -6.39 -0.04 -8.96
CA PRO A 323 -5.89 -0.58 -10.22
C PRO A 323 -5.50 0.49 -11.23
N PHE A 324 -6.00 1.70 -11.06
CA PHE A 324 -5.61 2.88 -11.84
C PHE A 324 -4.14 3.24 -11.67
N TYR A 325 -3.60 3.18 -10.45
CA TYR A 325 -2.20 3.49 -10.19
C TYR A 325 -1.25 2.44 -10.80
N ASP A 326 -1.65 1.17 -10.82
CA ASP A 326 -0.87 0.12 -11.47
C ASP A 326 -0.80 0.35 -12.99
N VAL A 327 -1.92 0.77 -13.60
CA VAL A 327 -1.95 1.16 -15.02
C VAL A 327 -1.07 2.39 -15.26
N LEU A 328 -1.13 3.38 -14.38
CA LEU A 328 -0.31 4.59 -14.47
C LEU A 328 1.18 4.27 -14.34
N ALA A 329 1.56 3.39 -13.40
CA ALA A 329 2.93 2.91 -13.24
C ALA A 329 3.44 2.19 -14.51
N LEU A 330 2.57 1.39 -15.13
CA LEU A 330 2.88 0.70 -16.39
C LEU A 330 3.09 1.68 -17.55
N LEU A 331 2.27 2.73 -17.64
CA LEU A 331 2.42 3.79 -18.64
C LEU A 331 3.70 4.62 -18.39
N ALA A 332 4.05 4.87 -17.12
CA ALA A 332 5.27 5.57 -16.75
C ALA A 332 6.55 4.84 -17.12
N ARG A 333 6.50 3.51 -17.37
CA ARG A 333 7.61 2.73 -17.95
C ARG A 333 7.85 3.04 -19.44
N VAL A 334 6.81 3.45 -20.14
CA VAL A 334 6.86 3.65 -21.60
C VAL A 334 7.09 5.10 -21.96
N SER A 335 6.62 6.04 -21.13
CA SER A 335 6.71 7.47 -21.39
C SER A 335 7.25 8.23 -20.19
N THR A 336 8.23 9.09 -20.45
CA THR A 336 8.74 10.05 -19.46
C THR A 336 8.04 11.41 -19.55
N ALA A 337 7.12 11.57 -20.52
CA ALA A 337 6.35 12.81 -20.65
C ALA A 337 5.47 13.02 -19.41
N SER A 338 5.36 14.25 -18.97
CA SER A 338 4.29 14.67 -18.07
C SER A 338 2.96 14.50 -18.81
N MET A 339 2.07 13.68 -18.30
CA MET A 339 0.71 13.57 -18.82
C MET A 339 -0.11 14.73 -18.35
#